data_934aad850e312e54474bd41f2a8ed319
#
_entry.id   934aad850e312e54474bd41f2a8ed319
#
_cell.length_a   1.000
_cell.length_b   1.000
_cell.length_c   1.000
_cell.angle_alpha   90.00
_cell.angle_beta   90.00
_cell.angle_gamma   90.00
#
_symmetry.space_group_name_H-M   'P 1'
#
loop_
_entity.id
_entity.type
_entity.pdbx_description
1 polymer ?
#
loop_
_entity_poly.entity_id
_entity_poly.type
_entity_poly.pdbx_seq_one_letter_code
_entity_poly.pdbx_strand_id
1 'polypeptide(L)'
;ECIFTCENYDHVYIGFSIPSKDILNNIDENFATEVSDIFSKINKDNILYKKIISGEYWNELYDYLDTIEISKEELEQFTKMVVQCNNFRSKGTLEHSITVEVITYNLYKLLGIVREDMNTILFAAFCHDLGKLLTPIEILEKPAKLTYEEMEIMKDHVIQTGMILKGLGLEEVGRIAEMHHEKLDGTGYPYGLKDEEIPMEAKIL
;
A
#
# COMPACT_ATOMS: atom_id res chain seq x y z
N GLU A 1 9.56 10.01 2.29
CA GLU A 1 8.19 10.53 2.38
C GLU A 1 8.09 11.40 3.62
N CYS A 2 7.76 12.67 3.44
CA CYS A 2 7.42 13.51 4.58
C CYS A 2 5.90 13.65 4.61
N ILE A 3 5.26 13.20 5.69
CA ILE A 3 3.85 13.54 5.96
C ILE A 3 3.87 14.92 6.61
N PHE A 4 3.42 15.93 5.89
CA PHE A 4 3.21 17.26 6.45
C PHE A 4 1.72 17.48 6.65
N THR A 5 1.31 17.76 7.90
CA THR A 5 -0.03 18.27 8.17
C THR A 5 0.02 19.79 8.15
N CYS A 6 -0.71 20.41 7.24
CA CYS A 6 -0.85 21.84 7.16
C CYS A 6 -2.22 22.26 7.70
N GLU A 7 -2.28 23.14 8.71
CA GLU A 7 -3.53 23.58 9.32
C GLU A 7 -4.45 24.37 8.35
N ASN A 8 -3.92 24.85 7.24
CA ASN A 8 -4.65 25.68 6.28
C ASN A 8 -5.11 24.96 5.03
N TYR A 9 -4.96 23.64 4.95
CA TYR A 9 -5.40 22.84 3.79
C TYR A 9 -6.27 21.67 4.23
N ASP A 10 -7.47 21.60 3.69
CA ASP A 10 -8.40 20.48 3.88
C ASP A 10 -7.92 19.16 3.24
N HIS A 11 -6.64 19.10 2.82
CA HIS A 11 -6.07 17.95 2.11
C HIS A 11 -4.75 17.51 2.73
N VAL A 12 -4.66 16.22 3.03
CA VAL A 12 -3.40 15.54 3.35
C VAL A 12 -2.75 15.16 2.03
N TYR A 13 -1.61 15.75 1.72
CA TYR A 13 -0.80 15.35 0.57
C TYR A 13 0.20 14.28 0.99
N ILE A 14 -0.03 13.03 0.56
CA ILE A 14 0.99 11.99 0.59
C ILE A 14 1.70 12.01 -0.75
N GLY A 15 2.87 12.60 -0.80
CA GLY A 15 3.63 12.71 -2.03
C GLY A 15 5.13 12.66 -1.76
N PHE A 16 5.84 11.96 -2.65
CA PHE A 16 7.31 11.99 -2.71
C PHE A 16 7.75 13.28 -3.40
N SER A 17 7.74 14.39 -2.71
CA SER A 17 8.37 15.59 -3.21
C SER A 17 9.36 16.12 -2.17
N ILE A 18 10.56 16.40 -2.63
CA ILE A 18 11.52 17.16 -1.82
C ILE A 18 10.91 18.55 -1.68
N PRO A 19 10.65 19.05 -0.45
CA PRO A 19 10.09 20.37 -0.26
C PRO A 19 10.97 21.40 -0.96
N SER A 20 10.37 22.36 -1.66
CA SER A 20 11.14 23.45 -2.25
C SER A 20 11.85 24.23 -1.16
N LYS A 21 12.96 24.86 -1.51
CA LYS A 21 13.70 25.73 -0.59
C LYS A 21 12.80 26.83 -0.02
N ASP A 22 11.82 27.29 -0.79
CA ASP A 22 10.89 28.33 -0.38
C ASP A 22 9.91 27.84 0.69
N ILE A 23 9.41 26.61 0.59
CA ILE A 23 8.57 25.97 1.61
C ILE A 23 9.38 25.82 2.91
N LEU A 24 10.64 25.39 2.83
CA LEU A 24 11.49 25.20 4.01
C LEU A 24 11.90 26.52 4.66
N ASN A 25 11.99 27.61 3.90
CA ASN A 25 12.30 28.94 4.41
C ASN A 25 11.09 29.63 5.05
N ASN A 26 9.86 29.22 4.69
CA ASN A 26 8.60 29.82 5.17
C ASN A 26 7.81 28.85 6.04
N ILE A 27 8.52 27.97 6.75
CA ILE A 27 7.90 26.91 7.53
C ILE A 27 7.02 27.46 8.66
N ASP A 28 7.42 28.60 9.25
CA ASP A 28 6.72 29.27 10.35
C ASP A 28 5.33 29.80 9.94
N GLU A 29 5.12 30.06 8.64
CA GLU A 29 3.84 30.57 8.12
C GLU A 29 2.87 29.46 7.72
N ASN A 30 3.39 28.23 7.51
CA ASN A 30 2.62 27.14 6.88
C ASN A 30 2.43 25.91 7.79
N PHE A 31 3.05 25.87 8.96
CA PHE A 31 3.03 24.71 9.84
C PHE A 31 2.70 25.10 11.29
N ALA A 32 2.21 24.11 12.06
CA ALA A 32 2.01 24.28 13.49
C ALA A 32 3.32 24.73 14.18
N THR A 33 3.21 25.62 15.15
CA THR A 33 4.37 26.26 15.83
C THR A 33 5.35 25.21 16.38
N GLU A 34 4.83 24.11 16.95
CA GLU A 34 5.65 23.02 17.49
C GLU A 34 6.51 22.34 16.42
N VAL A 35 5.94 22.13 15.22
CA VAL A 35 6.65 21.52 14.08
C VAL A 35 7.72 22.49 13.56
N SER A 36 7.38 23.76 13.46
CA SER A 36 8.28 24.84 13.06
C SER A 36 9.47 24.96 14.00
N ASP A 37 9.22 24.95 15.31
CA ASP A 37 10.27 25.01 16.36
C ASP A 37 11.21 23.79 16.30
N ILE A 38 10.65 22.59 16.12
CA ILE A 38 11.45 21.36 15.99
C ILE A 38 12.29 21.43 14.73
N PHE A 39 11.69 21.82 13.60
CA PHE A 39 12.39 21.92 12.33
C PHE A 39 13.53 22.96 12.39
N SER A 40 13.29 24.14 12.96
CA SER A 40 14.30 25.18 13.10
C SER A 40 15.49 24.75 13.97
N LYS A 41 15.24 23.90 14.99
CA LYS A 41 16.30 23.34 15.84
C LYS A 41 17.14 22.31 15.10
N ILE A 42 16.51 21.50 14.24
CA ILE A 42 17.17 20.40 13.50
C ILE A 42 17.90 20.95 12.27
N ASN A 43 17.30 21.95 11.59
CA ASN A 43 17.81 22.46 10.31
C ASN A 43 18.84 23.60 10.44
N LYS A 44 19.63 23.64 11.52
CA LYS A 44 20.73 24.60 11.65
C LYS A 44 21.65 24.51 10.42
N ASP A 45 21.99 25.67 9.86
CA ASP A 45 22.86 25.79 8.68
C ASP A 45 22.37 25.04 7.43
N ASN A 46 21.05 24.81 7.35
CA ASN A 46 20.43 24.03 6.27
C ASN A 46 20.96 22.59 6.16
N ILE A 47 21.41 21.99 7.26
CA ILE A 47 21.99 20.64 7.27
C ILE A 47 20.94 19.61 6.82
N LEU A 48 19.70 19.67 7.36
CA LEU A 48 18.63 18.77 7.00
C LEU A 48 18.29 18.89 5.51
N TYR A 49 18.18 20.12 4.99
CA TYR A 49 17.91 20.34 3.58
C TYR A 49 19.01 19.75 2.69
N LYS A 50 20.28 19.92 3.06
CA LYS A 50 21.41 19.34 2.31
C LYS A 50 21.34 17.80 2.30
N LYS A 51 21.06 17.19 3.45
CA LYS A 51 20.91 15.73 3.58
C LYS A 51 19.74 15.19 2.75
N ILE A 52 18.59 15.90 2.71
CA ILE A 52 17.44 15.52 1.89
C ILE A 52 17.80 15.56 0.41
N ILE A 53 18.42 16.65 -0.06
CA ILE A 53 18.80 16.82 -1.46
C ILE A 53 19.87 15.81 -1.89
N SER A 54 20.85 15.52 -1.04
CA SER A 54 21.90 14.52 -1.31
C SER A 54 21.41 13.06 -1.20
N GLY A 55 20.25 12.83 -0.59
CA GLY A 55 19.76 11.49 -0.27
C GLY A 55 20.48 10.83 0.92
N GLU A 56 21.41 11.52 1.59
CA GLU A 56 22.19 10.98 2.72
C GLU A 56 21.30 10.55 3.90
N TYR A 57 20.15 11.21 4.08
CA TYR A 57 19.20 10.86 5.15
C TYR A 57 18.61 9.45 5.00
N TRP A 58 18.57 8.88 3.78
CA TRP A 58 18.08 7.52 3.58
C TRP A 58 18.93 6.51 4.31
N ASN A 59 20.25 6.67 4.31
CA ASN A 59 21.14 5.76 5.02
C ASN A 59 20.90 5.81 6.53
N GLU A 60 20.78 7.02 7.09
CA GLU A 60 20.47 7.19 8.53
C GLU A 60 19.10 6.61 8.91
N LEU A 61 18.10 6.76 8.02
CA LEU A 61 16.77 6.20 8.22
C LEU A 61 16.80 4.66 8.17
N TYR A 62 17.49 4.09 7.19
CA TYR A 62 17.63 2.63 7.07
C TYR A 62 18.41 2.05 8.27
N ASP A 63 19.51 2.66 8.66
CA ASP A 63 20.27 2.24 9.85
C ASP A 63 19.37 2.27 11.11
N TYR A 64 18.52 3.26 11.24
CA TYR A 64 17.55 3.35 12.34
C TYR A 64 16.47 2.27 12.24
N LEU A 65 15.87 2.08 11.05
CA LEU A 65 14.84 1.07 10.82
C LEU A 65 15.34 -0.35 11.06
N ASP A 66 16.60 -0.63 10.70
CA ASP A 66 17.24 -1.93 10.95
C ASP A 66 17.40 -2.25 12.46
N THR A 67 17.28 -1.25 13.33
CA THR A 67 17.28 -1.46 14.79
C THR A 67 15.91 -1.79 15.37
N ILE A 68 14.83 -1.67 14.57
CA ILE A 68 13.46 -1.87 15.03
C ILE A 68 13.05 -3.32 14.75
N GLU A 69 12.87 -4.08 15.80
CA GLU A 69 12.24 -5.40 15.71
C GLU A 69 10.71 -5.20 15.68
N ILE A 70 10.08 -5.66 14.61
CA ILE A 70 8.63 -5.61 14.45
C ILE A 70 8.09 -7.03 14.52
N SER A 71 7.17 -7.31 15.43
CA SER A 71 6.48 -8.59 15.49
C SER A 71 5.58 -8.78 14.25
N LYS A 72 5.20 -10.04 13.98
CA LYS A 72 4.28 -10.35 12.88
C LYS A 72 2.94 -9.62 13.04
N GLU A 73 2.43 -9.55 14.25
CA GLU A 73 1.18 -8.86 14.59
C GLU A 73 1.26 -7.35 14.32
N GLU A 74 2.36 -6.71 14.69
CA GLU A 74 2.60 -5.29 14.40
C GLU A 74 2.72 -5.03 12.92
N LEU A 75 3.41 -5.91 12.18
CA LEU A 75 3.51 -5.84 10.72
C LEU A 75 2.13 -5.95 10.05
N GLU A 76 1.29 -6.89 10.49
CA GLU A 76 -0.09 -7.02 10.00
C GLU A 76 -0.91 -5.75 10.28
N GLN A 77 -0.80 -5.17 11.48
CA GLN A 77 -1.49 -3.92 11.82
C GLN A 77 -1.00 -2.75 10.96
N PHE A 78 0.30 -2.64 10.76
CA PHE A 78 0.89 -1.63 9.89
C PHE A 78 0.38 -1.78 8.45
N THR A 79 0.38 -3.00 7.91
CA THR A 79 -0.11 -3.27 6.56
C THR A 79 -1.60 -2.93 6.43
N LYS A 80 -2.43 -3.27 7.43
CA LYS A 80 -3.84 -2.88 7.48
C LYS A 80 -3.99 -1.35 7.45
N MET A 81 -3.17 -0.63 8.20
CA MET A 81 -3.15 0.83 8.16
C MET A 81 -2.81 1.36 6.77
N VAL A 82 -1.81 0.79 6.09
CA VAL A 82 -1.41 1.19 4.73
C VAL A 82 -2.55 0.94 3.74
N VAL A 83 -3.22 -0.22 3.81
CA VAL A 83 -4.40 -0.51 2.98
C VAL A 83 -5.51 0.52 3.25
N GLN A 84 -5.77 0.87 4.51
CA GLN A 84 -6.73 1.91 4.86
C GLN A 84 -6.33 3.28 4.29
N CYS A 85 -5.05 3.65 4.35
CA CYS A 85 -4.55 4.89 3.77
C CYS A 85 -4.74 4.94 2.23
N ASN A 86 -4.66 3.81 1.54
CA ASN A 86 -4.92 3.73 0.11
C ASN A 86 -6.35 4.22 -0.25
N ASN A 87 -7.29 4.12 0.66
CA ASN A 87 -8.68 4.54 0.44
C ASN A 87 -8.86 6.06 0.37
N PHE A 88 -7.94 6.82 0.94
CA PHE A 88 -7.92 8.27 0.72
C PHE A 88 -7.56 8.62 -0.71
N ARG A 89 -6.95 7.69 -1.43
CA ARG A 89 -6.55 7.87 -2.82
C ARG A 89 -7.67 7.52 -3.81
N SER A 90 -8.48 6.51 -3.47
CA SER A 90 -9.60 6.07 -4.33
C SER A 90 -10.83 5.73 -3.49
N LYS A 91 -11.97 6.34 -3.83
CA LYS A 91 -13.23 6.14 -3.10
C LYS A 91 -13.75 4.71 -3.28
N GLY A 92 -14.10 4.07 -2.18
CA GLY A 92 -14.75 2.75 -2.18
C GLY A 92 -13.79 1.55 -2.05
N THR A 93 -12.49 1.75 -2.09
CA THR A 93 -11.51 0.65 -1.99
C THR A 93 -11.55 -0.06 -0.63
N LEU A 94 -11.76 0.67 0.48
CA LEU A 94 -11.84 0.07 1.83
C LEU A 94 -13.09 -0.79 2.00
N GLU A 95 -14.26 -0.25 1.65
CA GLU A 95 -15.51 -1.01 1.74
C GLU A 95 -15.42 -2.29 0.89
N HIS A 96 -14.76 -2.19 -0.27
CA HIS A 96 -14.48 -3.34 -1.12
C HIS A 96 -13.58 -4.36 -0.40
N SER A 97 -12.43 -3.95 0.13
CA SER A 97 -11.50 -4.86 0.81
C SER A 97 -12.13 -5.56 2.02
N ILE A 98 -12.88 -4.81 2.85
CA ILE A 98 -13.62 -5.38 3.98
C ILE A 98 -14.71 -6.35 3.49
N THR A 99 -15.43 -5.99 2.43
CA THR A 99 -16.48 -6.83 1.85
C THR A 99 -15.90 -8.14 1.32
N VAL A 100 -14.79 -8.09 0.61
CA VAL A 100 -14.09 -9.28 0.10
C VAL A 100 -13.63 -10.17 1.25
N GLU A 101 -13.02 -9.60 2.31
CA GLU A 101 -12.62 -10.36 3.50
C GLU A 101 -13.82 -11.09 4.14
N VAL A 102 -14.94 -10.39 4.34
CA VAL A 102 -16.17 -10.97 4.94
C VAL A 102 -16.78 -12.05 4.05
N ILE A 103 -16.82 -11.84 2.73
CA ILE A 103 -17.34 -12.83 1.79
C ILE A 103 -16.44 -14.06 1.78
N THR A 104 -15.13 -13.89 1.71
CA THR A 104 -14.15 -14.98 1.77
C THR A 104 -14.34 -15.83 3.03
N TYR A 105 -14.45 -15.19 4.21
CA TYR A 105 -14.72 -15.90 5.46
C TYR A 105 -16.01 -16.73 5.39
N ASN A 106 -17.11 -16.14 4.91
CA ASN A 106 -18.39 -16.83 4.84
C ASN A 106 -18.38 -17.98 3.83
N LEU A 107 -17.71 -17.85 2.68
CA LEU A 107 -17.54 -18.92 1.70
C LEU A 107 -16.78 -20.10 2.30
N TYR A 108 -15.67 -19.88 2.97
CA TYR A 108 -14.94 -20.94 3.67
C TYR A 108 -15.82 -21.68 4.67
N LYS A 109 -16.60 -20.92 5.43
CA LYS A 109 -17.52 -21.47 6.42
C LYS A 109 -18.64 -22.32 5.80
N LEU A 110 -19.22 -21.84 4.70
CA LEU A 110 -20.29 -22.56 3.96
C LEU A 110 -19.76 -23.85 3.29
N LEU A 111 -18.53 -23.81 2.80
CA LEU A 111 -17.89 -24.98 2.19
C LEU A 111 -17.41 -26.00 3.23
N GLY A 112 -17.49 -25.69 4.52
CA GLY A 112 -17.00 -26.55 5.60
C GLY A 112 -15.48 -26.75 5.58
N ILE A 113 -14.75 -25.86 4.94
CA ILE A 113 -13.29 -25.91 4.86
C ILE A 113 -12.73 -25.29 6.16
N VAL A 114 -12.19 -26.15 7.00
CA VAL A 114 -11.46 -25.73 8.21
C VAL A 114 -9.99 -25.62 7.84
N ARG A 115 -9.42 -24.41 7.97
CA ARG A 115 -8.01 -24.13 7.71
C ARG A 115 -7.35 -23.56 8.94
N GLU A 116 -6.17 -24.08 9.27
CA GLU A 116 -5.35 -23.55 10.35
C GLU A 116 -4.81 -22.15 10.01
N ASP A 117 -4.68 -21.85 8.72
CA ASP A 117 -4.14 -20.61 8.16
C ASP A 117 -5.23 -19.59 7.77
N MET A 118 -6.45 -19.70 8.31
CA MET A 118 -7.58 -18.81 7.97
C MET A 118 -7.20 -17.32 8.07
N ASN A 119 -6.42 -16.93 9.07
CA ASN A 119 -5.98 -15.54 9.23
C ASN A 119 -5.12 -15.08 8.05
N THR A 120 -4.24 -15.92 7.52
CA THR A 120 -3.42 -15.64 6.33
C THR A 120 -4.29 -15.39 5.11
N ILE A 121 -5.32 -16.21 4.93
CA ILE A 121 -6.26 -16.11 3.79
C ILE A 121 -7.10 -14.83 3.89
N LEU A 122 -7.66 -14.53 5.06
CA LEU A 122 -8.44 -13.31 5.27
C LEU A 122 -7.58 -12.07 5.12
N PHE A 123 -6.33 -12.13 5.56
CA PHE A 123 -5.41 -11.04 5.39
C PHE A 123 -5.02 -10.85 3.91
N ALA A 124 -4.86 -11.94 3.14
CA ALA A 124 -4.69 -11.85 1.68
C ALA A 124 -5.90 -11.22 1.01
N ALA A 125 -7.12 -11.61 1.40
CA ALA A 125 -8.36 -11.01 0.92
C ALA A 125 -8.47 -9.52 1.23
N PHE A 126 -8.04 -9.09 2.41
CA PHE A 126 -7.99 -7.67 2.78
C PHE A 126 -6.96 -6.88 1.97
N CYS A 127 -5.81 -7.48 1.65
CA CYS A 127 -4.68 -6.84 0.99
C CYS A 127 -4.63 -7.03 -0.53
N HIS A 128 -5.57 -7.79 -1.14
CA HIS A 128 -5.47 -8.23 -2.56
C HIS A 128 -5.21 -7.10 -3.55
N ASP A 129 -5.72 -5.93 -3.26
CA ASP A 129 -5.66 -4.72 -4.10
C ASP A 129 -4.57 -3.71 -3.67
N LEU A 130 -3.66 -4.08 -2.77
CA LEU A 130 -2.63 -3.19 -2.24
C LEU A 130 -1.75 -2.56 -3.34
N GLY A 131 -1.48 -3.30 -4.41
CA GLY A 131 -0.70 -2.82 -5.55
C GLY A 131 -1.33 -1.66 -6.33
N LYS A 132 -2.64 -1.40 -6.16
CA LYS A 132 -3.30 -0.21 -6.72
C LYS A 132 -2.73 1.12 -6.19
N LEU A 133 -1.94 1.08 -5.10
CA LEU A 133 -1.14 2.21 -4.65
C LEU A 133 -0.19 2.74 -5.74
N LEU A 134 0.31 1.87 -6.60
CA LEU A 134 1.26 2.19 -7.66
C LEU A 134 0.57 2.47 -9.01
N THR A 135 -0.74 2.22 -9.11
CA THR A 135 -1.50 2.55 -10.34
C THR A 135 -1.70 4.07 -10.43
N PRO A 136 -1.43 4.69 -11.60
CA PRO A 136 -1.71 6.11 -11.81
C PRO A 136 -3.18 6.45 -11.52
N ILE A 137 -3.42 7.56 -10.81
CA ILE A 137 -4.77 7.94 -10.36
C ILE A 137 -5.71 8.22 -11.54
N GLU A 138 -5.16 8.71 -12.64
CA GLU A 138 -5.89 9.01 -13.87
C GLU A 138 -6.44 7.73 -14.53
N ILE A 139 -5.77 6.58 -14.32
CA ILE A 139 -6.24 5.27 -14.77
C ILE A 139 -7.20 4.68 -13.75
N LEU A 140 -6.85 4.75 -12.47
CA LEU A 140 -7.62 4.16 -11.38
C LEU A 140 -9.03 4.75 -11.28
N GLU A 141 -9.16 6.08 -11.44
CA GLU A 141 -10.43 6.80 -11.32
C GLU A 141 -10.98 7.31 -12.66
N LYS A 142 -10.53 6.74 -13.76
CA LYS A 142 -11.00 7.14 -15.09
C LYS A 142 -12.51 6.96 -15.23
N PRO A 143 -13.30 8.02 -15.52
CA PRO A 143 -14.75 7.92 -15.64
C PRO A 143 -15.19 7.37 -17.02
N ALA A 144 -14.41 6.44 -17.59
CA ALA A 144 -14.64 5.81 -18.88
C ALA A 144 -13.98 4.43 -18.93
N LYS A 145 -14.23 3.66 -19.98
CA LYS A 145 -13.51 2.40 -20.20
C LYS A 145 -12.02 2.68 -20.41
N LEU A 146 -11.19 1.83 -19.80
CA LEU A 146 -9.75 1.86 -20.03
C LEU A 146 -9.43 1.46 -21.47
N THR A 147 -8.39 2.06 -22.06
CA THR A 147 -7.79 1.56 -23.30
C THR A 147 -7.09 0.23 -23.03
N TYR A 148 -6.59 -0.39 -24.09
CA TYR A 148 -5.82 -1.63 -23.94
C TYR A 148 -4.57 -1.40 -23.09
N GLU A 149 -3.82 -0.34 -23.39
CA GLU A 149 -2.59 0.03 -22.70
C GLU A 149 -2.85 0.39 -21.22
N GLU A 150 -3.90 1.14 -20.95
CA GLU A 150 -4.31 1.48 -19.59
C GLU A 150 -4.76 0.24 -18.80
N MET A 151 -5.40 -0.72 -19.48
CA MET A 151 -5.80 -1.98 -18.85
C MET A 151 -4.58 -2.83 -18.49
N GLU A 152 -3.54 -2.85 -19.32
CA GLU A 152 -2.28 -3.56 -18.97
C GLU A 152 -1.62 -2.91 -17.74
N ILE A 153 -1.60 -1.58 -17.66
CA ILE A 153 -1.12 -0.87 -16.45
C ILE A 153 -1.99 -1.22 -15.23
N MET A 154 -3.30 -1.28 -15.40
CA MET A 154 -4.21 -1.66 -14.32
C MET A 154 -3.98 -3.08 -13.84
N LYS A 155 -3.75 -4.04 -14.75
CA LYS A 155 -3.50 -5.45 -14.40
C LYS A 155 -2.22 -5.64 -13.58
N ASP A 156 -1.24 -4.75 -13.73
CA ASP A 156 0.03 -4.85 -13.01
C ASP A 156 -0.14 -4.79 -11.47
N HIS A 157 -1.26 -4.26 -10.97
CA HIS A 157 -1.51 -4.16 -9.52
C HIS A 157 -1.41 -5.51 -8.80
N VAL A 158 -1.75 -6.64 -9.45
CA VAL A 158 -1.68 -7.96 -8.80
C VAL A 158 -0.25 -8.36 -8.52
N ILE A 159 0.65 -8.14 -9.49
CA ILE A 159 2.08 -8.39 -9.34
C ILE A 159 2.67 -7.45 -8.29
N GLN A 160 2.31 -6.16 -8.33
CA GLN A 160 2.76 -5.18 -7.35
C GLN A 160 2.28 -5.54 -5.93
N THR A 161 1.03 -6.03 -5.78
CA THR A 161 0.54 -6.54 -4.50
C THR A 161 1.43 -7.67 -3.97
N GLY A 162 1.71 -8.68 -4.81
CA GLY A 162 2.58 -9.79 -4.44
C GLY A 162 3.98 -9.34 -4.06
N MET A 163 4.58 -8.44 -4.83
CA MET A 163 5.92 -7.89 -4.56
C MET A 163 5.98 -7.12 -3.24
N ILE A 164 5.01 -6.25 -2.96
CA ILE A 164 4.94 -5.48 -1.71
C ILE A 164 4.83 -6.43 -0.52
N LEU A 165 3.89 -7.38 -0.55
CA LEU A 165 3.65 -8.31 0.56
C LEU A 165 4.84 -9.24 0.80
N LYS A 166 5.45 -9.76 -0.27
CA LYS A 166 6.68 -10.58 -0.17
C LYS A 166 7.86 -9.75 0.39
N GLY A 167 8.00 -8.50 -0.03
CA GLY A 167 9.01 -7.59 0.51
C GLY A 167 8.84 -7.28 2.01
N LEU A 168 7.64 -7.46 2.54
CA LEU A 168 7.32 -7.36 3.97
C LEU A 168 7.48 -8.69 4.73
N GLY A 169 7.97 -9.75 4.09
CA GLY A 169 8.08 -11.08 4.71
C GLY A 169 6.73 -11.82 4.84
N LEU A 170 5.73 -11.41 4.06
CA LEU A 170 4.38 -11.98 4.03
C LEU A 170 4.20 -12.81 2.74
N GLU A 171 5.13 -13.74 2.47
CA GLU A 171 5.23 -14.48 1.19
C GLU A 171 3.95 -15.22 0.85
N GLU A 172 3.34 -15.91 1.82
CA GLU A 172 2.13 -16.69 1.60
C GLU A 172 0.91 -15.78 1.32
N VAL A 173 0.80 -14.68 2.06
CA VAL A 173 -0.23 -13.65 1.83
C VAL A 173 -0.08 -13.08 0.42
N GLY A 174 1.15 -12.73 0.02
CA GLY A 174 1.47 -12.22 -1.30
C GLY A 174 1.15 -13.21 -2.40
N ARG A 175 1.50 -14.50 -2.22
CA ARG A 175 1.21 -15.58 -3.18
C ARG A 175 -0.29 -15.75 -3.42
N ILE A 176 -1.11 -15.71 -2.39
CA ILE A 176 -2.57 -15.81 -2.52
C ILE A 176 -3.13 -14.56 -3.20
N ALA A 177 -2.73 -13.38 -2.71
CA ALA A 177 -3.25 -12.11 -3.19
C ALA A 177 -2.94 -11.85 -4.67
N GLU A 178 -1.75 -12.22 -5.18
CA GLU A 178 -1.39 -11.99 -6.57
C GLU A 178 -2.18 -12.83 -7.60
N MET A 179 -2.96 -13.83 -7.14
CA MET A 179 -3.72 -14.73 -8.02
C MET A 179 -5.22 -14.40 -8.07
N HIS A 180 -5.70 -13.35 -7.40
CA HIS A 180 -7.13 -13.07 -7.28
C HIS A 180 -7.85 -12.74 -8.61
N HIS A 181 -7.11 -12.48 -9.67
CA HIS A 181 -7.65 -12.32 -11.03
C HIS A 181 -7.36 -13.50 -11.95
N GLU A 182 -6.81 -14.61 -11.42
CA GLU A 182 -6.74 -15.84 -12.20
C GLU A 182 -8.13 -16.42 -12.41
N LYS A 183 -8.29 -17.16 -13.50
CA LYS A 183 -9.54 -17.83 -13.86
C LYS A 183 -9.31 -19.30 -14.13
N LEU A 184 -10.26 -20.14 -13.73
CA LEU A 184 -10.15 -21.59 -13.86
C LEU A 184 -9.91 -22.06 -15.31
N ASP A 185 -10.31 -21.27 -16.30
CA ASP A 185 -10.13 -21.57 -17.72
C ASP A 185 -8.78 -21.11 -18.31
N GLY A 186 -7.92 -20.48 -17.50
CA GLY A 186 -6.61 -19.96 -17.91
C GLY A 186 -6.67 -18.61 -18.65
N THR A 187 -7.84 -17.95 -18.70
CA THR A 187 -7.98 -16.62 -19.31
C THR A 187 -7.75 -15.48 -18.31
N GLY A 188 -7.37 -15.81 -17.09
CA GLY A 188 -7.04 -14.87 -16.04
C GLY A 188 -5.67 -14.22 -16.20
N TYR A 189 -5.24 -13.49 -15.21
CA TYR A 189 -3.92 -12.87 -15.16
C TYR A 189 -3.43 -12.84 -13.69
N PRO A 190 -2.13 -12.71 -13.41
CA PRO A 190 -1.04 -12.38 -14.35
C PRO A 190 -0.43 -13.58 -15.08
N TYR A 191 -0.65 -14.81 -14.59
CA TYR A 191 0.07 -16.00 -15.06
C TYR A 191 -0.72 -16.84 -16.04
N GLY A 192 -2.06 -16.65 -16.14
CA GLY A 192 -2.95 -17.46 -16.96
C GLY A 192 -3.05 -18.90 -16.47
N LEU A 193 -3.06 -19.09 -15.14
CA LEU A 193 -3.16 -20.40 -14.49
C LEU A 193 -4.52 -21.03 -14.72
N LYS A 194 -4.53 -22.37 -14.80
CA LYS A 194 -5.76 -23.16 -14.89
C LYS A 194 -6.14 -23.72 -13.53
N ASP A 195 -7.37 -24.25 -13.45
CA ASP A 195 -7.98 -24.75 -12.21
C ASP A 195 -7.00 -25.51 -11.30
N GLU A 196 -6.30 -26.52 -11.84
CA GLU A 196 -5.39 -27.37 -11.05
C GLU A 196 -4.16 -26.62 -10.51
N GLU A 197 -3.81 -25.48 -11.12
CA GLU A 197 -2.64 -24.68 -10.78
C GLU A 197 -2.96 -23.56 -9.77
N ILE A 198 -4.25 -23.21 -9.64
CA ILE A 198 -4.72 -22.17 -8.71
C ILE A 198 -5.04 -22.82 -7.36
N PRO A 199 -4.38 -22.41 -6.27
CA PRO A 199 -4.67 -22.93 -4.93
C PRO A 199 -6.09 -22.55 -4.50
N MET A 200 -6.70 -23.36 -3.63
CA MET A 200 -8.08 -23.17 -3.17
C MET A 200 -8.26 -21.78 -2.51
N GLU A 201 -7.24 -21.30 -1.83
CA GLU A 201 -7.19 -20.00 -1.17
C GLU A 201 -7.43 -18.86 -2.16
N ALA A 202 -6.77 -18.93 -3.31
CA ALA A 202 -6.92 -17.91 -4.37
C ALA A 202 -8.22 -18.09 -5.18
N LYS A 203 -8.77 -19.32 -5.25
CA LYS A 203 -10.06 -19.57 -5.92
C LYS A 203 -11.26 -18.98 -5.17
N ILE A 204 -11.15 -18.83 -3.86
CA ILE A 204 -12.22 -18.35 -2.99
C ILE A 204 -12.09 -16.82 -2.81
N LEU A 205 -10.89 -16.30 -2.94
CA LEU A 205 -10.63 -14.86 -2.96
C LEU A 205 -11.19 -14.22 -4.22
#